data_8bb36057aa4f213f55194ef8784d9cf8
#
_entry.id   8bb36057aa4f213f55194ef8784d9cf8
#
_cell.length_a   1.000
_cell.length_b   1.000
_cell.length_c   1.000
_cell.angle_alpha   90.00
_cell.angle_beta   90.00
_cell.angle_gamma   90.00
#
_symmetry.space_group_name_H-M   'P 1'
#
loop_
_entity.id
_entity.type
_entity.pdbx_description
1 polymer ?
#
loop_
_entity_poly.entity_id
_entity_poly.type
_entity_poly.pdbx_seq_one_letter_code
_entity_poly.pdbx_strand_id
1 'polypeptide(L)'
;MNQRRFSDRIGNIDDRLVQQAEQIPNYARQNRKKTVRRFSAMAAVIALMACSFTAGAIAFAKETIVEVPVKSETVSLEEIGVTLILPDSWEGRYEVIPGRFGGKELPMWEFCVKEIYDARVPFWDGAGEDEFYRGTLFSVVQYEDKSISQQEFADSYGGDPGPNRYLFATENATYIIIYPTDVQFSPDAPEQAELFNAFVQEMKDIQVVLPGAIGSAGL
;
A
#
# COMPACT_ATOMS: atom_id res chain seq x y z
N MET A 1 27.95 -18.57 56.76
CA MET A 1 26.66 -19.13 56.31
C MET A 1 26.86 -20.60 56.00
N ASN A 2 26.19 -21.51 56.75
CA ASN A 2 26.59 -22.91 56.93
C ASN A 2 26.27 -23.75 55.65
N GLN A 3 27.27 -24.12 54.89
CA GLN A 3 27.16 -25.04 53.74
C GLN A 3 26.57 -26.41 54.10
N ARG A 4 26.75 -26.90 55.34
CA ARG A 4 26.15 -28.16 55.82
C ARG A 4 24.62 -28.16 55.86
N ARG A 5 23.96 -27.01 56.13
CA ARG A 5 22.48 -26.89 56.14
C ARG A 5 21.88 -26.92 54.73
N PHE A 6 22.66 -26.62 53.72
CA PHE A 6 22.18 -26.64 52.31
C PHE A 6 22.20 -28.06 51.75
N SER A 7 23.26 -28.80 52.10
CA SER A 7 23.43 -30.21 51.69
C SER A 7 22.35 -31.14 52.28
N ASP A 8 22.00 -30.93 53.58
CA ASP A 8 20.96 -31.75 54.26
C ASP A 8 19.53 -31.48 53.70
N ARG A 9 19.30 -30.36 53.07
CA ARG A 9 18.01 -30.05 52.41
C ARG A 9 17.89 -30.62 51.01
N ILE A 10 19.00 -30.82 50.31
CA ILE A 10 19.00 -31.41 48.98
C ILE A 10 18.90 -32.94 49.06
N GLY A 11 19.47 -33.56 50.10
CA GLY A 11 19.44 -35.01 50.32
C GLY A 11 18.06 -35.59 50.68
N ASN A 12 17.09 -34.77 50.96
CA ASN A 12 15.75 -35.17 51.38
C ASN A 12 14.67 -34.80 50.39
N ILE A 13 15.00 -34.79 49.08
CA ILE A 13 14.00 -34.67 48.03
C ILE A 13 13.27 -36.01 48.01
N ASP A 14 11.96 -35.96 48.33
CA ASP A 14 11.08 -37.12 48.33
C ASP A 14 11.15 -37.82 46.95
N ASP A 15 11.57 -39.09 46.92
CA ASP A 15 11.68 -39.93 45.73
C ASP A 15 10.39 -39.91 44.87
N ARG A 16 9.23 -39.64 45.54
CA ARG A 16 7.97 -39.46 44.86
C ARG A 16 7.94 -38.21 43.96
N LEU A 17 8.61 -37.12 44.32
CA LEU A 17 8.70 -35.92 43.48
C LEU A 17 9.58 -36.15 42.25
N VAL A 18 10.64 -36.95 42.42
CA VAL A 18 11.51 -37.35 41.30
C VAL A 18 10.74 -38.25 40.32
N GLN A 19 10.00 -39.24 40.85
CA GLN A 19 9.16 -40.10 40.04
C GLN A 19 8.02 -39.34 39.33
N GLN A 20 7.42 -38.32 39.99
CA GLN A 20 6.43 -37.46 39.34
C GLN A 20 7.04 -36.59 38.23
N ALA A 21 8.28 -36.12 38.41
CA ALA A 21 8.99 -35.35 37.39
C ALA A 21 9.32 -36.18 36.14
N GLU A 22 9.63 -37.47 36.32
CA GLU A 22 9.88 -38.42 35.21
C GLU A 22 8.60 -38.75 34.41
N GLN A 23 7.43 -38.67 35.05
CA GLN A 23 6.14 -38.94 34.42
C GLN A 23 5.57 -37.69 33.66
N ILE A 24 6.23 -36.55 33.75
CA ILE A 24 5.78 -35.35 33.01
C ILE A 24 5.96 -35.60 31.52
N PRO A 25 4.87 -35.62 30.73
CA PRO A 25 4.97 -35.80 29.27
C PRO A 25 5.86 -34.74 28.65
N ASN A 26 6.73 -35.11 27.79
CA ASN A 26 7.65 -34.19 27.10
C ASN A 26 6.86 -33.33 26.10
N TYR A 27 6.19 -32.29 26.61
CA TYR A 27 5.36 -31.35 25.84
C TYR A 27 6.12 -30.66 24.71
N ALA A 28 7.42 -30.47 24.85
CA ALA A 28 8.26 -29.89 23.82
C ALA A 28 8.31 -30.79 22.56
N ARG A 29 8.33 -32.10 22.73
CA ARG A 29 8.34 -33.08 21.62
C ARG A 29 6.97 -33.19 20.95
N GLN A 30 5.87 -33.11 21.74
CA GLN A 30 4.51 -33.13 21.19
C GLN A 30 4.19 -31.84 20.43
N ASN A 31 4.57 -30.69 20.97
CA ASN A 31 4.36 -29.41 20.31
C ASN A 31 5.16 -29.31 19.01
N ARG A 32 6.41 -29.80 18.99
CA ARG A 32 7.22 -29.82 17.76
C ARG A 32 6.58 -30.64 16.64
N LYS A 33 5.98 -31.80 16.96
CA LYS A 33 5.25 -32.60 15.98
C LYS A 33 3.98 -31.91 15.45
N LYS A 34 3.24 -31.21 16.31
CA LYS A 34 2.05 -30.43 15.91
C LYS A 34 2.43 -29.22 15.06
N THR A 35 3.52 -28.53 15.41
CA THR A 35 4.04 -27.38 14.67
C THR A 35 4.53 -27.79 13.29
N VAL A 36 5.36 -28.84 13.18
CA VAL A 36 5.83 -29.37 11.89
C VAL A 36 4.65 -29.78 10.99
N ARG A 37 3.62 -30.44 11.56
CA ARG A 37 2.44 -30.86 10.80
C ARG A 37 1.60 -29.66 10.30
N ARG A 38 1.56 -28.54 11.06
CA ARG A 38 0.89 -27.31 10.62
C ARG A 38 1.69 -26.60 9.53
N PHE A 39 3.01 -26.52 9.65
CA PHE A 39 3.87 -25.95 8.60
C PHE A 39 3.87 -26.76 7.32
N SER A 40 3.83 -28.10 7.39
CA SER A 40 3.72 -28.94 6.20
C SER A 40 2.37 -28.79 5.50
N ALA A 41 1.28 -28.61 6.26
CA ALA A 41 -0.04 -28.34 5.68
C ALA A 41 -0.09 -26.96 4.99
N MET A 42 0.51 -25.91 5.60
CA MET A 42 0.62 -24.59 4.97
C MET A 42 1.48 -24.62 3.70
N ALA A 43 2.62 -25.33 3.72
CA ALA A 43 3.46 -25.48 2.54
C ALA A 43 2.72 -26.19 1.38
N ALA A 44 1.90 -27.20 1.69
CA ALA A 44 1.08 -27.89 0.69
C ALA A 44 0.01 -26.95 0.07
N VAL A 45 -0.61 -26.09 0.87
CA VAL A 45 -1.59 -25.10 0.38
C VAL A 45 -0.92 -24.07 -0.53
N ILE A 46 0.26 -23.59 -0.15
CA ILE A 46 1.04 -22.64 -0.98
C ILE A 46 1.46 -23.30 -2.29
N ALA A 47 1.91 -24.55 -2.26
CA ALA A 47 2.27 -25.30 -3.46
C ALA A 47 1.05 -25.53 -4.38
N LEU A 48 -0.12 -25.86 -3.82
CA LEU A 48 -1.36 -26.01 -4.58
C LEU A 48 -1.82 -24.68 -5.20
N MET A 49 -1.70 -23.57 -4.48
CA MET A 49 -2.00 -22.24 -5.03
C MET A 49 -1.03 -21.89 -6.17
N ALA A 50 0.27 -22.12 -6.02
CA ALA A 50 1.23 -21.89 -7.09
C ALA A 50 0.97 -22.76 -8.33
N CYS A 51 0.64 -24.04 -8.15
CA CYS A 51 0.26 -24.92 -9.25
C CYS A 51 -1.05 -24.52 -9.91
N SER A 52 -2.01 -24.00 -9.16
CA SER A 52 -3.30 -23.50 -9.70
C SER A 52 -3.08 -22.25 -10.54
N PHE A 53 -2.20 -21.34 -10.12
CA PHE A 53 -1.82 -20.15 -10.90
C PHE A 53 -1.12 -20.52 -12.21
N THR A 54 -0.18 -21.45 -12.19
CA THR A 54 0.53 -21.85 -13.40
C THR A 54 -0.35 -22.63 -14.37
N ALA A 55 -1.22 -23.52 -13.88
CA ALA A 55 -2.17 -24.25 -14.71
C ALA A 55 -3.25 -23.31 -15.29
N GLY A 56 -3.73 -22.33 -14.50
CA GLY A 56 -4.62 -21.28 -14.95
C GLY A 56 -4.00 -20.44 -16.05
N ALA A 57 -2.78 -19.95 -15.87
CA ALA A 57 -2.08 -19.12 -16.86
C ALA A 57 -1.88 -19.85 -18.19
N ILE A 58 -1.61 -21.17 -18.19
CA ILE A 58 -1.45 -21.98 -19.42
C ILE A 58 -2.80 -22.25 -20.09
N ALA A 59 -3.90 -22.43 -19.32
CA ALA A 59 -5.24 -22.65 -19.86
C ALA A 59 -5.82 -21.37 -20.49
N PHE A 60 -5.54 -20.21 -19.88
CA PHE A 60 -5.99 -18.89 -20.41
C PHE A 60 -5.12 -18.38 -21.56
N ALA A 61 -3.89 -18.86 -21.72
CA ALA A 61 -3.03 -18.46 -22.85
C ALA A 61 -3.55 -18.94 -24.23
N LYS A 62 -4.65 -19.67 -24.29
CA LYS A 62 -5.27 -20.16 -25.51
C LYS A 62 -6.62 -19.52 -25.86
N GLU A 63 -7.12 -18.62 -25.02
CA GLU A 63 -8.26 -17.80 -25.39
C GLU A 63 -7.77 -16.66 -26.28
N THR A 64 -8.30 -16.63 -27.47
CA THR A 64 -8.21 -15.51 -28.41
C THR A 64 -8.50 -14.24 -27.63
N ILE A 65 -7.48 -13.38 -27.47
CA ILE A 65 -7.66 -12.03 -26.99
C ILE A 65 -8.56 -11.36 -28.03
N VAL A 66 -9.87 -11.40 -27.79
CA VAL A 66 -10.74 -10.39 -28.37
C VAL A 66 -10.35 -9.14 -27.61
N GLU A 67 -9.46 -8.35 -28.22
CA GLU A 67 -9.29 -6.95 -27.84
C GLU A 67 -10.66 -6.28 -28.04
N VAL A 68 -11.51 -6.40 -27.04
CA VAL A 68 -12.52 -5.37 -26.81
C VAL A 68 -11.68 -4.14 -26.50
N PRO A 69 -11.69 -3.09 -27.35
CA PRO A 69 -11.02 -1.86 -27.00
C PRO A 69 -11.68 -1.37 -25.71
N VAL A 70 -11.06 -1.70 -24.58
CA VAL A 70 -11.38 -1.07 -23.32
C VAL A 70 -10.98 0.37 -23.54
N LYS A 71 -11.96 1.24 -23.68
CA LYS A 71 -11.78 2.68 -23.81
C LYS A 71 -11.39 3.19 -22.44
N SER A 72 -10.16 2.84 -22.01
CA SER A 72 -9.61 3.33 -20.76
C SER A 72 -9.34 4.82 -20.87
N GLU A 73 -9.82 5.58 -19.92
CA GLU A 73 -9.51 6.99 -19.78
C GLU A 73 -8.02 7.16 -19.53
N THR A 74 -7.35 7.99 -20.33
CA THR A 74 -5.90 8.20 -20.20
C THR A 74 -5.59 9.66 -19.95
N VAL A 75 -4.75 9.92 -18.93
CA VAL A 75 -4.23 11.24 -18.59
C VAL A 75 -2.73 11.27 -18.85
N SER A 76 -2.30 12.11 -19.78
CA SER A 76 -0.87 12.32 -20.05
C SER A 76 -0.37 13.55 -19.28
N LEU A 77 0.62 13.35 -18.43
CA LEU A 77 1.42 14.40 -17.79
C LEU A 77 2.64 14.64 -18.69
N GLU A 78 2.42 15.35 -19.80
CA GLU A 78 3.41 15.51 -20.88
C GLU A 78 4.74 16.08 -20.41
N GLU A 79 4.72 17.01 -19.43
CA GLU A 79 5.92 17.65 -18.89
C GLU A 79 6.90 16.64 -18.28
N ILE A 80 6.41 15.51 -17.80
CA ILE A 80 7.22 14.46 -17.16
C ILE A 80 7.16 13.12 -17.90
N GLY A 81 6.41 13.05 -19.00
CA GLY A 81 6.28 11.87 -19.84
C GLY A 81 5.55 10.70 -19.18
N VAL A 82 4.74 10.96 -18.16
CA VAL A 82 3.94 9.94 -17.47
C VAL A 82 2.55 9.90 -18.06
N THR A 83 2.02 8.70 -18.28
CA THR A 83 0.61 8.50 -18.62
C THR A 83 -0.05 7.64 -17.56
N LEU A 84 -1.18 8.12 -17.01
CA LEU A 84 -2.03 7.35 -16.14
C LEU A 84 -3.19 6.78 -16.96
N ILE A 85 -3.46 5.49 -16.76
CA ILE A 85 -4.63 4.80 -17.31
C ILE A 85 -5.59 4.67 -16.15
N LEU A 86 -6.71 5.38 -16.23
CA LEU A 86 -7.71 5.48 -15.18
C LEU A 86 -8.85 4.49 -15.42
N PRO A 87 -9.60 4.07 -14.37
CA PRO A 87 -10.82 3.30 -14.53
C PRO A 87 -11.85 4.03 -15.42
N ASP A 88 -12.57 3.29 -16.24
CA ASP A 88 -13.61 3.86 -17.14
C ASP A 88 -14.71 4.62 -16.39
N SER A 89 -15.00 4.19 -15.16
CA SER A 89 -15.94 4.85 -14.23
C SER A 89 -15.58 6.29 -13.89
N TRP A 90 -14.31 6.68 -14.12
CA TRP A 90 -13.80 8.02 -13.84
C TRP A 90 -14.01 8.99 -15.02
N GLU A 91 -14.42 8.54 -16.21
CA GLU A 91 -14.61 9.40 -17.37
C GLU A 91 -15.50 10.60 -17.04
N GLY A 92 -14.94 11.81 -17.15
CA GLY A 92 -15.62 13.08 -16.87
C GLY A 92 -15.91 13.38 -15.39
N ARG A 93 -15.43 12.54 -14.46
CA ARG A 93 -15.74 12.64 -13.01
C ARG A 93 -14.52 12.96 -12.14
N TYR A 94 -13.38 13.23 -12.73
CA TYR A 94 -12.18 13.69 -12.05
C TYR A 94 -11.72 15.03 -12.63
N GLU A 95 -10.87 15.72 -11.88
CA GLU A 95 -10.18 16.92 -12.30
C GLU A 95 -8.71 16.80 -11.99
N VAL A 96 -7.84 17.29 -12.89
CA VAL A 96 -6.39 17.34 -12.67
C VAL A 96 -5.99 18.80 -12.48
N ILE A 97 -5.55 19.15 -11.29
CA ILE A 97 -5.22 20.52 -10.90
C ILE A 97 -3.70 20.66 -10.87
N PRO A 98 -3.10 21.42 -11.80
CA PRO A 98 -1.68 21.74 -11.72
C PRO A 98 -1.41 22.67 -10.54
N GLY A 99 -0.32 22.42 -9.84
CA GLY A 99 0.07 23.17 -8.65
C GLY A 99 1.57 23.19 -8.43
N ARG A 100 1.95 23.58 -7.23
CA ARG A 100 3.33 23.61 -6.78
C ARG A 100 3.48 22.89 -5.44
N PHE A 101 4.58 22.19 -5.28
CA PHE A 101 4.85 21.39 -4.10
C PHE A 101 6.09 21.88 -3.35
N GLY A 102 5.94 22.02 -2.02
CA GLY A 102 7.00 22.35 -1.09
C GLY A 102 7.58 23.75 -1.24
N GLY A 103 8.59 24.07 -0.44
CA GLY A 103 9.22 25.37 -0.40
C GLY A 103 10.05 25.73 -1.66
N LYS A 104 10.33 24.74 -2.52
CA LYS A 104 11.00 24.93 -3.80
C LYS A 104 10.01 25.18 -4.95
N GLU A 105 8.73 25.14 -4.68
CA GLU A 105 7.68 25.32 -5.69
C GLU A 105 7.77 24.36 -6.88
N LEU A 106 8.09 23.09 -6.60
CA LEU A 106 8.25 22.06 -7.62
C LEU A 106 6.90 21.66 -8.24
N PRO A 107 6.86 21.22 -9.50
CA PRO A 107 5.62 20.85 -10.17
C PRO A 107 4.83 19.76 -9.42
N MET A 108 3.51 19.93 -9.41
CA MET A 108 2.55 19.01 -8.81
C MET A 108 1.30 18.91 -9.69
N TRP A 109 0.71 17.74 -9.76
CA TRP A 109 -0.59 17.45 -10.39
C TRP A 109 -1.47 16.74 -9.38
N GLU A 110 -2.51 17.42 -8.93
CA GLU A 110 -3.47 16.92 -7.97
C GLU A 110 -4.67 16.32 -8.68
N PHE A 111 -5.01 15.07 -8.37
CA PHE A 111 -6.16 14.36 -8.92
C PHE A 111 -7.31 14.41 -7.93
N CYS A 112 -8.39 15.06 -8.31
CA CYS A 112 -9.54 15.32 -7.44
C CYS A 112 -10.81 14.66 -7.98
N VAL A 113 -11.71 14.26 -7.10
CA VAL A 113 -13.08 13.92 -7.47
C VAL A 113 -13.80 15.20 -7.89
N LYS A 114 -14.18 15.28 -9.16
CA LYS A 114 -14.70 16.50 -9.78
C LYS A 114 -15.93 17.05 -9.06
N GLU A 115 -16.89 16.22 -8.71
CA GLU A 115 -18.12 16.63 -8.03
C GLU A 115 -17.85 17.24 -6.65
N ILE A 116 -16.83 16.79 -5.92
CA ILE A 116 -16.43 17.36 -4.63
C ILE A 116 -15.69 18.67 -4.85
N TYR A 117 -14.76 18.69 -5.81
CA TYR A 117 -14.00 19.88 -6.17
C TYR A 117 -14.91 21.04 -6.62
N ASP A 118 -15.87 20.77 -7.49
CA ASP A 118 -16.80 21.75 -8.03
C ASP A 118 -17.80 22.28 -7.00
N ALA A 119 -18.11 21.47 -5.97
CA ALA A 119 -19.02 21.86 -4.88
C ALA A 119 -18.47 23.01 -4.02
N ARG A 120 -17.14 23.19 -3.98
CA ARG A 120 -16.47 24.28 -3.26
C ARG A 120 -16.92 24.43 -1.80
N VAL A 121 -17.18 23.31 -1.11
CA VAL A 121 -17.63 23.33 0.28
C VAL A 121 -16.49 23.80 1.17
N PRO A 122 -16.62 24.92 1.88
CA PRO A 122 -15.54 25.46 2.70
C PRO A 122 -15.24 24.56 3.91
N PHE A 123 -14.01 24.57 4.40
CA PHE A 123 -13.62 23.81 5.59
C PHE A 123 -14.35 24.29 6.86
N TRP A 124 -14.66 25.60 6.95
CA TRP A 124 -15.37 26.23 8.06
C TRP A 124 -16.04 27.54 7.59
N ASP A 125 -16.97 28.04 8.40
CA ASP A 125 -17.61 29.31 8.13
C ASP A 125 -16.59 30.48 8.13
N GLY A 126 -16.49 31.19 7.00
CA GLY A 126 -15.54 32.28 6.81
C GLY A 126 -14.17 31.85 6.28
N ALA A 127 -14.03 30.60 5.81
CA ALA A 127 -12.87 30.15 5.07
C ALA A 127 -12.65 31.00 3.79
N GLY A 128 -11.39 31.15 3.39
CA GLY A 128 -11.02 31.81 2.14
C GLY A 128 -11.50 31.05 0.90
N GLU A 129 -11.49 31.68 -0.26
CA GLU A 129 -11.97 31.09 -1.52
C GLU A 129 -11.24 29.79 -1.89
N ASP A 130 -9.97 29.63 -1.46
CA ASP A 130 -9.14 28.45 -1.72
C ASP A 130 -9.15 27.42 -0.57
N GLU A 131 -9.87 27.71 0.53
CA GLU A 131 -9.94 26.88 1.73
C GLU A 131 -11.22 26.03 1.75
N PHE A 132 -11.29 25.01 0.88
CA PHE A 132 -12.44 24.13 0.71
C PHE A 132 -12.01 22.67 0.51
N TYR A 133 -12.95 21.73 0.73
CA TYR A 133 -12.72 20.30 0.46
C TYR A 133 -12.54 20.07 -1.03
N ARG A 134 -11.38 19.56 -1.42
CA ARG A 134 -10.99 19.41 -2.82
C ARG A 134 -11.31 18.03 -3.40
N GLY A 135 -11.58 17.05 -2.56
CA GLY A 135 -11.78 15.68 -3.00
C GLY A 135 -10.49 15.05 -3.57
N THR A 136 -9.33 15.41 -3.04
CA THR A 136 -8.04 14.94 -3.52
C THR A 136 -7.87 13.46 -3.27
N LEU A 137 -7.65 12.69 -4.34
CA LEU A 137 -7.39 11.25 -4.29
C LEU A 137 -5.90 10.98 -4.09
N PHE A 138 -5.07 11.64 -4.88
CA PHE A 138 -3.61 11.60 -4.80
C PHE A 138 -3.03 12.76 -5.60
N SER A 139 -1.73 13.00 -5.39
CA SER A 139 -0.96 13.95 -6.17
C SER A 139 0.29 13.29 -6.74
N VAL A 140 0.59 13.54 -8.02
CA VAL A 140 1.91 13.28 -8.58
C VAL A 140 2.75 14.53 -8.38
N VAL A 141 3.90 14.42 -7.73
CA VAL A 141 4.73 15.57 -7.42
C VAL A 141 6.18 15.35 -7.83
N GLN A 142 6.83 16.40 -8.28
CA GLN A 142 8.27 16.44 -8.32
C GLN A 142 8.77 16.66 -6.88
N TYR A 143 9.39 15.65 -6.29
CA TYR A 143 9.83 15.65 -4.91
C TYR A 143 11.18 16.35 -4.72
N GLU A 144 12.12 16.12 -5.66
CA GLU A 144 13.44 16.71 -5.67
C GLU A 144 13.84 17.14 -7.08
N ASP A 145 14.67 18.18 -7.15
CA ASP A 145 15.31 18.70 -8.37
C ASP A 145 16.65 17.98 -8.66
N LYS A 146 16.73 16.72 -8.32
CA LYS A 146 17.84 15.79 -8.55
C LYS A 146 17.33 14.36 -8.59
N SER A 147 18.13 13.48 -9.15
CA SER A 147 17.87 12.04 -9.10
C SER A 147 18.20 11.49 -7.71
N ILE A 148 17.27 10.82 -7.08
CA ILE A 148 17.50 9.94 -5.94
C ILE A 148 16.94 8.56 -6.22
N SER A 149 17.57 7.52 -5.69
CA SER A 149 17.09 6.16 -5.82
C SER A 149 15.88 5.89 -4.91
N GLN A 150 15.13 4.84 -5.22
CA GLN A 150 14.04 4.39 -4.35
C GLN A 150 14.52 4.07 -2.92
N GLN A 151 15.74 3.54 -2.78
CA GLN A 151 16.33 3.24 -1.48
C GLN A 151 16.66 4.53 -0.70
N GLU A 152 17.29 5.52 -1.33
CA GLU A 152 17.55 6.82 -0.71
C GLU A 152 16.27 7.53 -0.29
N PHE A 153 15.22 7.43 -1.12
CA PHE A 153 13.89 7.93 -0.77
C PHE A 153 13.35 7.25 0.50
N ALA A 154 13.35 5.92 0.55
CA ALA A 154 12.88 5.17 1.72
C ALA A 154 13.73 5.51 2.97
N ASP A 155 15.04 5.59 2.84
CA ASP A 155 15.96 5.92 3.95
C ASP A 155 15.70 7.33 4.51
N SER A 156 15.30 8.29 3.66
CA SER A 156 14.94 9.64 4.09
C SER A 156 13.74 9.69 5.04
N TYR A 157 12.90 8.67 5.01
CA TYR A 157 11.75 8.48 5.90
C TYR A 157 11.99 7.41 6.99
N GLY A 158 13.24 6.99 7.21
CA GLY A 158 13.56 5.94 8.18
C GLY A 158 13.04 4.55 7.78
N GLY A 159 12.82 4.32 6.48
CA GLY A 159 12.33 3.06 5.92
C GLY A 159 10.80 2.95 5.79
N ASP A 160 10.05 3.93 6.31
CA ASP A 160 8.59 4.00 6.15
C ASP A 160 8.17 5.38 5.61
N PRO A 161 7.97 5.53 4.30
CA PRO A 161 7.56 6.80 3.70
C PRO A 161 6.08 7.17 3.98
N GLY A 162 5.36 6.38 4.79
CA GLY A 162 3.96 6.65 5.12
C GLY A 162 3.07 6.70 3.87
N PRO A 163 2.32 7.81 3.65
CA PRO A 163 1.43 7.95 2.50
C PRO A 163 2.17 8.27 1.19
N ASN A 164 3.50 8.35 1.21
CA ASN A 164 4.28 8.72 0.04
C ASN A 164 4.79 7.48 -0.69
N ARG A 165 4.75 7.49 -2.01
CA ARG A 165 5.19 6.38 -2.84
C ARG A 165 6.15 6.86 -3.91
N TYR A 166 7.35 6.27 -3.95
CA TYR A 166 8.31 6.51 -5.02
C TYR A 166 7.73 6.07 -6.36
N LEU A 167 7.81 6.94 -7.36
CA LEU A 167 7.34 6.66 -8.70
C LEU A 167 8.51 6.34 -9.63
N PHE A 168 9.36 7.33 -9.92
CA PHE A 168 10.58 7.17 -10.71
C PHE A 168 11.50 8.39 -10.51
N ALA A 169 12.73 8.28 -11.03
CA ALA A 169 13.64 9.40 -11.16
C ALA A 169 14.15 9.54 -12.60
N THR A 170 14.43 10.77 -12.99
CA THR A 170 15.19 11.15 -14.18
C THR A 170 16.59 11.58 -13.77
N GLU A 171 17.43 12.03 -14.70
CA GLU A 171 18.75 12.60 -14.35
C GLU A 171 18.65 13.83 -13.44
N ASN A 172 17.58 14.61 -13.57
CA ASN A 172 17.46 15.94 -12.95
C ASN A 172 16.26 16.07 -12.02
N ALA A 173 15.50 15.01 -11.78
CA ALA A 173 14.30 15.09 -10.95
C ALA A 173 13.91 13.71 -10.38
N THR A 174 13.22 13.74 -9.24
CA THR A 174 12.58 12.58 -8.63
C THR A 174 11.11 12.85 -8.45
N TYR A 175 10.27 11.90 -8.82
CA TYR A 175 8.82 11.98 -8.76
C TYR A 175 8.25 10.94 -7.80
N ILE A 176 7.25 11.35 -7.04
CA ILE A 176 6.54 10.51 -6.09
C ILE A 176 5.04 10.70 -6.22
N ILE A 177 4.29 9.79 -5.64
CA ILE A 177 2.85 9.96 -5.38
C ILE A 177 2.67 10.24 -3.90
N ILE A 178 1.83 11.21 -3.59
CA ILE A 178 1.40 11.56 -2.24
C ILE A 178 -0.09 11.29 -2.12
N TYR A 179 -0.48 10.53 -1.10
CA TYR A 179 -1.88 10.35 -0.73
C TYR A 179 -2.23 11.29 0.44
N PRO A 180 -3.41 11.91 0.42
CA PRO A 180 -3.85 12.77 1.52
C PRO A 180 -4.02 11.94 2.81
N THR A 181 -3.70 12.56 3.94
CA THR A 181 -3.83 11.97 5.28
C THR A 181 -5.00 12.53 6.07
N ASP A 182 -5.68 13.52 5.54
CA ASP A 182 -6.83 14.21 6.11
C ASP A 182 -8.11 13.94 5.30
N VAL A 183 -9.24 14.37 5.84
CA VAL A 183 -10.55 14.20 5.21
C VAL A 183 -10.67 15.14 4.01
N GLN A 184 -11.01 14.59 2.85
CA GLN A 184 -11.06 15.29 1.57
C GLN A 184 -12.48 15.70 1.13
N PHE A 185 -13.47 15.52 1.96
CA PHE A 185 -14.88 15.84 1.71
C PHE A 185 -15.54 16.40 2.97
N SER A 186 -16.66 17.09 2.81
CA SER A 186 -17.39 17.63 3.95
C SER A 186 -17.98 16.53 4.84
N PRO A 187 -17.75 16.56 6.16
CA PRO A 187 -18.41 15.63 7.10
C PRO A 187 -19.93 15.74 7.11
N ASP A 188 -20.48 16.89 6.70
CA ASP A 188 -21.91 17.17 6.63
C ASP A 188 -22.56 16.72 5.32
N ALA A 189 -21.78 16.15 4.39
CA ALA A 189 -22.21 15.66 3.07
C ALA A 189 -21.92 14.15 2.92
N PRO A 190 -22.74 13.26 3.49
CA PRO A 190 -22.50 11.80 3.45
C PRO A 190 -22.42 11.24 2.02
N GLU A 191 -23.12 11.86 1.06
CA GLU A 191 -23.03 11.50 -0.36
C GLU A 191 -21.63 11.75 -0.94
N GLN A 192 -20.92 12.78 -0.47
CA GLN A 192 -19.52 13.01 -0.87
C GLN A 192 -18.59 11.94 -0.30
N ALA A 193 -18.86 11.47 0.92
CA ALA A 193 -18.11 10.39 1.53
C ALA A 193 -18.26 9.07 0.75
N GLU A 194 -19.49 8.72 0.37
CA GLU A 194 -19.77 7.53 -0.44
C GLU A 194 -19.07 7.61 -1.80
N LEU A 195 -19.21 8.76 -2.46
CA LEU A 195 -18.59 9.04 -3.75
C LEU A 195 -17.05 8.93 -3.66
N PHE A 196 -16.41 9.61 -2.71
CA PHE A 196 -14.96 9.60 -2.51
C PHE A 196 -14.45 8.18 -2.25
N ASN A 197 -15.12 7.44 -1.38
CA ASN A 197 -14.75 6.07 -1.07
C ASN A 197 -14.87 5.14 -2.29
N ALA A 198 -15.83 5.34 -3.18
CA ALA A 198 -15.93 4.58 -4.42
C ALA A 198 -14.69 4.79 -5.29
N PHE A 199 -14.24 6.03 -5.48
CA PHE A 199 -13.02 6.34 -6.20
C PHE A 199 -11.78 5.72 -5.55
N VAL A 200 -11.66 5.83 -4.22
CA VAL A 200 -10.53 5.24 -3.48
C VAL A 200 -10.45 3.71 -3.68
N GLN A 201 -11.59 3.01 -3.73
CA GLN A 201 -11.59 1.56 -3.99
C GLN A 201 -11.09 1.20 -5.39
N GLU A 202 -11.28 2.07 -6.37
CA GLU A 202 -10.87 1.86 -7.75
C GLU A 202 -9.42 2.33 -8.02
N MET A 203 -8.80 3.09 -7.12
CA MET A 203 -7.41 3.56 -7.29
C MET A 203 -6.41 2.43 -7.53
N LYS A 204 -6.65 1.25 -6.96
CA LYS A 204 -5.83 0.04 -7.18
C LYS A 204 -5.78 -0.41 -8.65
N ASP A 205 -6.75 -0.01 -9.45
CA ASP A 205 -6.89 -0.38 -10.86
C ASP A 205 -6.20 0.64 -11.79
N ILE A 206 -5.69 1.75 -11.25
CA ILE A 206 -4.92 2.75 -11.99
C ILE A 206 -3.57 2.17 -12.39
N GLN A 207 -3.23 2.31 -13.66
CA GLN A 207 -1.92 1.91 -14.17
C GLN A 207 -1.09 3.17 -14.51
N VAL A 208 0.19 3.12 -14.18
CA VAL A 208 1.14 4.19 -14.48
C VAL A 208 2.10 3.70 -15.56
N VAL A 209 2.12 4.40 -16.69
CA VAL A 209 3.07 4.15 -17.78
C VAL A 209 4.19 5.19 -17.65
N LEU A 210 5.39 4.72 -17.37
CA LEU A 210 6.56 5.55 -17.15
C LEU A 210 7.30 5.86 -18.46
N PRO A 211 8.02 7.00 -18.56
CA PRO A 211 8.79 7.34 -19.72
C PRO A 211 9.87 6.26 -20.00
N GLY A 212 9.86 5.71 -21.21
CA GLY A 212 10.83 4.68 -21.63
C GLY A 212 10.57 3.26 -21.09
N ALA A 213 9.51 3.04 -20.33
CA ALA A 213 9.14 1.71 -19.86
C ALA A 213 8.34 0.93 -20.92
N ILE A 214 8.76 -0.31 -21.19
CA ILE A 214 7.94 -1.31 -21.88
C ILE A 214 7.17 -2.06 -20.77
N GLY A 215 6.14 -1.43 -20.22
CA GLY A 215 5.31 -2.01 -19.16
C GLY A 215 4.67 -0.95 -18.28
N SER A 216 3.52 -1.28 -17.68
CA SER A 216 2.82 -0.43 -16.71
C SER A 216 3.11 -0.90 -15.30
N ALA A 217 3.28 0.03 -14.35
CA ALA A 217 3.24 -0.24 -12.91
C ALA A 217 1.84 0.12 -12.38
N GLY A 218 1.25 -0.72 -11.52
CA GLY A 218 0.00 -0.37 -10.82
C GLY A 218 0.24 0.61 -9.66
N LEU A 219 -0.75 1.42 -9.32
CA LEU A 219 -0.78 2.27 -8.13
C LEU A 219 -1.05 1.47 -6.86
#